data_7f41cc8cecf8dd787278a22e15b7c75f
#
_entry.id   7f41cc8cecf8dd787278a22e15b7c75f
#
_cell.length_a   1.000
_cell.length_b   1.000
_cell.length_c   1.000
_cell.angle_alpha   90.00
_cell.angle_beta   90.00
_cell.angle_gamma   90.00
#
_symmetry.space_group_name_H-M   'P 1'
#
loop_
_entity.id
_entity.type
_entity.pdbx_description
1 polymer ?
#
loop_
_entity_poly.entity_id
_entity_poly.type
_entity_poly.pdbx_seq_one_letter_code
_entity_poly.pdbx_strand_id
1 'polypeptide(L)'
;MSEVKVNKISPRTGTTFTIGDSGDTISTAGNISAVNITATNSLTVNGESVTSANPTFTSISPDTITNDQTSITITGSNFVSIPVVEAISTTGVITPADSVTFNNSTSLTCNFTLTTDGTYYIRIENNDGLAVRSSTAVLTVSDAPVWTTAAGDLGTIAGNFSGTVATVAATSDSAITYSETTNVLTNASQANCSLNSSTGVITTTDFGGSSTTATTYNFTLRATDAEGQTADRNFSLTSSYSATGGAQFN
;
A
#
# COMPACT_ATOMS: atom_id res chain seq x y z
N MET A 1 -56.71 33.60 -12.31
CA MET A 1 -55.50 33.61 -11.45
C MET A 1 -55.51 34.89 -10.64
N SER A 2 -55.42 34.80 -9.30
CA SER A 2 -55.28 35.95 -8.43
C SER A 2 -53.79 36.28 -8.25
N GLU A 3 -53.40 37.49 -8.54
CA GLU A 3 -52.02 37.96 -8.26
C GLU A 3 -52.05 38.90 -7.07
N VAL A 4 -51.21 38.67 -6.04
CA VAL A 4 -51.02 39.57 -4.93
C VAL A 4 -49.64 40.24 -5.11
N LYS A 5 -49.63 41.56 -5.37
CA LYS A 5 -48.42 42.35 -5.46
C LYS A 5 -48.13 43.07 -4.14
N VAL A 6 -47.05 42.74 -3.47
CA VAL A 6 -46.63 43.35 -2.22
C VAL A 6 -45.16 43.72 -2.24
N ASN A 7 -44.78 44.89 -1.70
CA ASN A 7 -43.39 45.29 -1.63
C ASN A 7 -42.64 44.66 -0.46
N LYS A 8 -43.39 44.20 0.57
CA LYS A 8 -42.83 43.56 1.77
C LYS A 8 -43.87 42.66 2.42
N ILE A 9 -43.45 41.44 2.76
CA ILE A 9 -44.22 40.53 3.55
C ILE A 9 -43.44 40.30 4.85
N SER A 10 -44.09 40.48 6.00
CA SER A 10 -43.49 40.25 7.33
C SER A 10 -44.53 39.54 8.20
N PRO A 11 -44.11 38.63 9.11
CA PRO A 11 -45.05 38.04 10.08
C PRO A 11 -45.60 39.17 10.98
N ARG A 12 -46.87 39.14 11.27
CA ARG A 12 -47.53 40.13 12.13
C ARG A 12 -47.14 39.93 13.59
N THR A 13 -47.00 38.70 13.99
CA THR A 13 -46.57 38.27 15.31
C THR A 13 -45.70 37.03 15.18
N GLY A 14 -44.65 36.94 15.99
CA GLY A 14 -43.72 35.79 15.93
C GLY A 14 -42.60 35.95 14.88
N THR A 15 -41.78 34.92 14.75
CA THR A 15 -40.59 34.90 13.96
C THR A 15 -40.70 34.04 12.67
N THR A 16 -41.84 33.40 12.47
CA THR A 16 -42.04 32.47 11.34
C THR A 16 -43.00 33.06 10.32
N PHE A 17 -42.61 33.01 9.05
CA PHE A 17 -43.46 33.29 7.91
C PHE A 17 -43.48 32.04 7.01
N THR A 18 -44.66 31.42 6.83
CA THR A 18 -44.81 30.22 6.01
C THR A 18 -45.32 30.59 4.63
N ILE A 19 -44.66 30.09 3.58
CA ILE A 19 -45.11 30.23 2.20
C ILE A 19 -45.25 28.84 1.59
N GLY A 20 -46.48 28.54 1.15
CA GLY A 20 -46.85 27.25 0.55
C GLY A 20 -47.03 26.10 1.55
N ASP A 21 -47.66 25.06 1.07
CA ASP A 21 -47.90 23.80 1.78
C ASP A 21 -46.97 22.69 1.26
N SER A 22 -47.09 21.50 1.83
CA SER A 22 -46.33 20.33 1.38
C SER A 22 -46.62 20.00 -0.10
N GLY A 23 -45.58 20.05 -0.93
CA GLY A 23 -45.68 19.80 -2.38
C GLY A 23 -45.75 21.08 -3.23
N ASP A 24 -45.84 22.26 -2.62
CA ASP A 24 -45.88 23.52 -3.35
C ASP A 24 -44.49 23.89 -3.89
N THR A 25 -44.44 24.54 -5.06
CA THR A 25 -43.27 25.10 -5.67
C THR A 25 -43.24 26.61 -5.50
N ILE A 26 -42.20 27.17 -4.90
CA ILE A 26 -41.99 28.59 -4.78
C ILE A 26 -40.98 28.97 -5.92
N SER A 27 -41.44 29.74 -6.89
CA SER A 27 -40.61 30.26 -7.99
C SER A 27 -40.27 31.73 -7.74
N THR A 28 -39.01 32.10 -7.80
CA THR A 28 -38.57 33.49 -7.72
C THR A 28 -37.81 33.88 -8.97
N ALA A 29 -38.13 35.07 -9.53
CA ALA A 29 -37.42 35.62 -10.67
C ALA A 29 -36.09 36.33 -10.27
N GLY A 30 -35.75 36.36 -9.01
CA GLY A 30 -34.57 37.02 -8.47
C GLY A 30 -33.88 36.19 -7.40
N ASN A 31 -32.85 36.74 -6.78
CA ASN A 31 -32.08 36.07 -5.76
C ASN A 31 -32.87 35.93 -4.44
N ILE A 32 -32.72 34.78 -3.79
CA ILE A 32 -33.11 34.58 -2.39
C ILE A 32 -31.88 34.90 -1.54
N SER A 33 -31.99 35.92 -0.66
CA SER A 33 -30.95 36.25 0.32
C SER A 33 -31.45 35.88 1.71
N ALA A 34 -30.77 34.94 2.35
CA ALA A 34 -31.09 34.50 3.70
C ALA A 34 -29.80 34.29 4.51
N VAL A 35 -29.89 34.52 5.84
CA VAL A 35 -28.76 34.22 6.75
C VAL A 35 -28.53 32.72 6.86
N ASN A 36 -29.63 31.97 6.91
CA ASN A 36 -29.59 30.48 6.92
C ASN A 36 -30.69 29.94 6.02
N ILE A 37 -30.37 28.94 5.23
CA ILE A 37 -31.33 28.13 4.49
C ILE A 37 -31.22 26.69 5.04
N THR A 38 -32.30 26.20 5.65
CA THR A 38 -32.35 24.82 6.15
C THR A 38 -33.30 24.01 5.27
N ALA A 39 -32.78 22.96 4.66
CA ALA A 39 -33.57 21.97 3.92
C ALA A 39 -33.69 20.69 4.76
N THR A 40 -34.91 20.20 4.95
CA THR A 40 -35.16 18.97 5.72
C THR A 40 -34.87 17.69 4.91
N ASN A 41 -34.92 17.75 3.58
CA ASN A 41 -34.64 16.62 2.71
C ASN A 41 -33.40 16.85 1.84
N SER A 42 -33.46 17.80 0.92
CA SER A 42 -32.34 18.15 0.05
C SER A 42 -32.42 19.61 -0.36
N LEU A 43 -31.27 20.26 -0.50
CA LEU A 43 -31.13 21.51 -1.20
C LEU A 43 -30.39 21.22 -2.52
N THR A 44 -31.00 21.61 -3.65
CA THR A 44 -30.39 21.45 -4.98
C THR A 44 -30.17 22.81 -5.59
N VAL A 45 -28.97 23.09 -6.07
CA VAL A 45 -28.62 24.30 -6.80
C VAL A 45 -28.12 23.91 -8.18
N ASN A 46 -28.75 24.44 -9.22
CA ASN A 46 -28.45 24.09 -10.64
C ASN A 46 -28.52 22.58 -10.93
N GLY A 47 -29.41 21.83 -10.24
CA GLY A 47 -29.52 20.38 -10.39
C GLY A 47 -28.54 19.57 -9.52
N GLU A 48 -27.60 20.22 -8.84
CA GLU A 48 -26.66 19.57 -7.93
C GLU A 48 -27.17 19.60 -6.49
N SER A 49 -27.09 18.48 -5.81
CA SER A 49 -27.43 18.38 -4.38
C SER A 49 -26.41 19.11 -3.53
N VAL A 50 -26.86 20.07 -2.70
CA VAL A 50 -26.00 20.87 -1.80
C VAL A 50 -25.94 20.25 -0.40
N THR A 51 -26.24 18.99 -0.24
CA THR A 51 -25.98 18.28 1.01
C THR A 51 -24.51 17.88 1.08
N SER A 52 -23.69 18.84 1.43
CA SER A 52 -22.26 18.62 1.66
C SER A 52 -22.07 17.90 2.99
N ALA A 53 -21.98 16.59 2.98
CA ALA A 53 -21.43 15.86 4.12
C ALA A 53 -19.91 15.79 3.96
N ASN A 54 -19.17 15.98 5.05
CA ASN A 54 -17.71 15.84 5.03
C ASN A 54 -17.32 14.49 4.44
N PRO A 55 -16.32 14.43 3.57
CA PRO A 55 -15.74 13.16 3.18
C PRO A 55 -15.23 12.42 4.42
N THR A 56 -15.26 11.10 4.38
CA THR A 56 -14.65 10.27 5.41
C THR A 56 -13.59 9.37 4.79
N PHE A 57 -12.56 9.05 5.56
CA PHE A 57 -11.54 8.08 5.20
C PHE A 57 -11.75 6.79 6.01
N THR A 58 -11.73 5.64 5.36
CA THR A 58 -11.86 4.33 6.01
C THR A 58 -10.59 3.50 5.87
N SER A 59 -10.09 3.32 4.65
CA SER A 59 -8.92 2.49 4.38
C SER A 59 -8.28 2.83 3.04
N ILE A 60 -7.08 2.28 2.83
CA ILE A 60 -6.37 2.32 1.56
C ILE A 60 -5.85 0.91 1.23
N SER A 61 -5.62 0.61 -0.05
CA SER A 61 -5.04 -0.64 -0.53
C SER A 61 -4.37 -0.43 -1.90
N PRO A 62 -3.10 -0.85 -2.08
CA PRO A 62 -2.17 -1.31 -1.05
C PRO A 62 -1.84 -0.18 -0.04
N ASP A 63 -1.41 -0.55 1.16
CA ASP A 63 -0.95 0.35 2.22
C ASP A 63 0.57 0.50 2.27
N THR A 64 1.27 -0.33 1.52
CA THR A 64 2.71 -0.23 1.27
C THR A 64 2.96 -0.20 -0.24
N ILE A 65 3.74 0.78 -0.69
CA ILE A 65 4.09 1.01 -2.09
C ILE A 65 5.59 1.28 -2.23
N THR A 66 6.10 1.14 -3.45
CA THR A 66 7.48 1.51 -3.79
C THR A 66 7.59 2.99 -4.14
N ASN A 67 8.83 3.47 -4.36
CA ASN A 67 9.11 4.83 -4.84
C ASN A 67 8.66 5.06 -6.29
N ASP A 68 8.35 4.00 -7.03
CA ASP A 68 7.78 4.09 -8.38
C ASP A 68 6.30 4.48 -8.32
N GLN A 69 5.79 4.98 -9.45
CA GLN A 69 4.36 5.32 -9.55
C GLN A 69 3.50 4.08 -9.26
N THR A 70 2.73 4.17 -8.20
CA THR A 70 1.85 3.09 -7.74
C THR A 70 0.41 3.56 -7.65
N SER A 71 -0.52 2.67 -8.03
CA SER A 71 -1.95 2.89 -7.92
C SER A 71 -2.47 2.37 -6.59
N ILE A 72 -3.18 3.22 -5.85
CA ILE A 72 -3.86 2.86 -4.61
C ILE A 72 -5.37 3.09 -4.73
N THR A 73 -6.14 2.26 -4.04
CA THR A 73 -7.59 2.44 -3.88
C THR A 73 -7.87 2.98 -2.48
N ILE A 74 -8.58 4.10 -2.41
CA ILE A 74 -9.03 4.71 -1.15
C ILE A 74 -10.51 4.40 -0.97
N THR A 75 -10.87 3.91 0.20
CA THR A 75 -12.26 3.64 0.62
C THR A 75 -12.67 4.63 1.70
N GLY A 76 -13.89 5.14 1.60
CA GLY A 76 -14.46 6.10 2.53
C GLY A 76 -15.93 6.37 2.25
N SER A 77 -16.39 7.59 2.46
CA SER A 77 -17.74 8.03 2.09
C SER A 77 -17.79 9.52 1.75
N ASN A 78 -18.89 9.92 1.11
CA ASN A 78 -19.18 11.31 0.72
C ASN A 78 -18.12 11.92 -0.21
N PHE A 79 -17.45 11.11 -1.01
CA PHE A 79 -16.59 11.62 -2.07
C PHE A 79 -17.45 12.25 -3.17
N VAL A 80 -17.01 13.40 -3.67
CA VAL A 80 -17.65 14.14 -4.78
C VAL A 80 -16.65 14.25 -5.91
N SER A 81 -17.09 14.02 -7.13
CA SER A 81 -16.24 13.99 -8.34
C SER A 81 -15.75 15.40 -8.75
N ILE A 82 -14.47 15.61 -8.96
CA ILE A 82 -13.26 14.81 -8.69
C ILE A 82 -12.59 15.47 -7.51
N PRO A 83 -12.31 14.77 -6.41
CA PRO A 83 -11.64 15.39 -5.26
C PRO A 83 -10.14 15.59 -5.52
N VAL A 84 -9.53 16.49 -4.76
CA VAL A 84 -8.08 16.56 -4.61
C VAL A 84 -7.64 15.51 -3.58
N VAL A 85 -6.61 14.73 -3.89
CA VAL A 85 -6.03 13.76 -2.96
C VAL A 85 -4.55 14.05 -2.82
N GLU A 86 -4.08 14.06 -1.58
CA GLU A 86 -2.70 14.41 -1.21
C GLU A 86 -2.15 13.38 -0.20
N ALA A 87 -0.89 13.02 -0.39
CA ALA A 87 -0.08 12.33 0.60
C ALA A 87 0.70 13.36 1.42
N ILE A 88 0.65 13.26 2.73
CA ILE A 88 1.34 14.18 3.65
C ILE A 88 2.31 13.35 4.49
N SER A 89 3.62 13.59 4.30
CA SER A 89 4.63 12.91 5.10
C SER A 89 4.50 13.26 6.59
N THR A 90 5.07 12.43 7.45
CA THR A 90 5.12 12.71 8.90
C THR A 90 5.94 13.97 9.23
N THR A 91 6.77 14.45 8.31
CA THR A 91 7.50 15.72 8.40
C THR A 91 6.73 16.92 7.86
N GLY A 92 5.52 16.70 7.31
CA GLY A 92 4.63 17.76 6.81
C GLY A 92 4.80 18.12 5.34
N VAL A 93 5.59 17.37 4.57
CA VAL A 93 5.69 17.57 3.10
C VAL A 93 4.41 17.05 2.45
N ILE A 94 3.79 17.88 1.61
CA ILE A 94 2.56 17.56 0.88
C ILE A 94 2.92 17.21 -0.55
N THR A 95 2.48 16.04 -1.00
CA THR A 95 2.63 15.57 -2.39
C THR A 95 1.24 15.26 -2.95
N PRO A 96 0.75 15.97 -3.97
CA PRO A 96 -0.53 15.66 -4.60
C PRO A 96 -0.45 14.33 -5.35
N ALA A 97 -1.58 13.65 -5.49
CA ALA A 97 -1.69 12.49 -6.36
C ALA A 97 -1.42 12.88 -7.83
N ASP A 98 -0.68 12.05 -8.56
CA ASP A 98 -0.41 12.22 -9.99
C ASP A 98 -1.70 12.19 -10.81
N SER A 99 -2.65 11.36 -10.36
CA SER A 99 -4.00 11.30 -10.92
C SER A 99 -5.00 10.78 -9.89
N VAL A 100 -6.26 11.21 -10.03
CA VAL A 100 -7.38 10.76 -9.22
C VAL A 100 -8.51 10.34 -10.14
N THR A 101 -9.00 9.12 -9.96
CA THR A 101 -10.20 8.59 -10.60
C THR A 101 -11.31 8.46 -9.57
N PHE A 102 -12.43 9.15 -9.81
CA PHE A 102 -13.62 9.00 -8.99
C PHE A 102 -14.39 7.76 -9.45
N ASN A 103 -14.34 6.69 -8.67
CA ASN A 103 -15.09 5.48 -8.96
C ASN A 103 -16.57 5.64 -8.55
N ASN A 104 -16.79 6.13 -7.34
CA ASN A 104 -18.10 6.47 -6.77
C ASN A 104 -17.91 7.22 -5.44
N SER A 105 -19.00 7.56 -4.77
CA SER A 105 -18.99 8.32 -3.49
C SER A 105 -18.30 7.60 -2.32
N THR A 106 -17.87 6.35 -2.49
CA THR A 106 -17.20 5.56 -1.45
C THR A 106 -15.83 5.03 -1.87
N SER A 107 -15.40 5.25 -3.12
CA SER A 107 -14.15 4.71 -3.65
C SER A 107 -13.48 5.66 -4.63
N LEU A 108 -12.19 5.87 -4.44
CA LEU A 108 -11.28 6.58 -5.33
C LEU A 108 -10.13 5.67 -5.72
N THR A 109 -9.62 5.82 -6.95
CA THR A 109 -8.33 5.26 -7.36
C THR A 109 -7.36 6.41 -7.60
N CYS A 110 -6.21 6.37 -6.94
CA CYS A 110 -5.21 7.43 -7.02
C CYS A 110 -3.85 6.84 -7.40
N ASN A 111 -3.12 7.51 -8.27
CA ASN A 111 -1.73 7.18 -8.55
C ASN A 111 -0.82 8.16 -7.81
N PHE A 112 0.21 7.63 -7.18
CA PHE A 112 1.24 8.43 -6.51
C PHE A 112 2.63 8.02 -6.97
N THR A 113 3.52 9.01 -7.11
CA THR A 113 4.97 8.85 -7.19
C THR A 113 5.59 9.53 -5.97
N LEU A 114 5.89 8.75 -4.93
CA LEU A 114 6.46 9.25 -3.68
C LEU A 114 7.93 8.80 -3.60
N THR A 115 8.86 9.73 -3.82
CA THR A 115 10.29 9.45 -3.94
C THR A 115 11.04 9.40 -2.61
N THR A 116 10.36 9.57 -1.50
CA THR A 116 10.96 9.55 -0.17
C THR A 116 10.32 8.46 0.66
N ASP A 117 11.11 7.56 1.19
CA ASP A 117 10.68 6.49 2.08
C ASP A 117 10.10 7.05 3.37
N GLY A 118 9.15 6.33 3.92
CA GLY A 118 8.49 6.72 5.16
C GLY A 118 6.98 6.54 5.13
N THR A 119 6.33 7.09 6.14
CA THR A 119 4.88 6.95 6.30
C THR A 119 4.15 8.26 6.06
N TYR A 120 2.99 8.16 5.45
CA TYR A 120 2.20 9.28 4.97
C TYR A 120 0.76 9.21 5.46
N TYR A 121 0.21 10.38 5.81
CA TYR A 121 -1.22 10.58 5.93
C TYR A 121 -1.83 10.78 4.55
N ILE A 122 -3.09 10.41 4.37
CA ILE A 122 -3.86 10.73 3.16
C ILE A 122 -4.87 11.82 3.50
N ARG A 123 -4.88 12.89 2.69
CA ARG A 123 -5.86 13.97 2.75
C ARG A 123 -6.70 13.95 1.48
N ILE A 124 -7.99 14.08 1.64
CA ILE A 124 -8.98 14.12 0.56
C ILE A 124 -9.78 15.42 0.75
N GLU A 125 -9.86 16.22 -0.30
CA GLU A 125 -10.68 17.42 -0.33
C GLU A 125 -11.62 17.38 -1.52
N ASN A 126 -12.92 17.39 -1.23
CA ASN A 126 -13.94 17.51 -2.26
C ASN A 126 -13.90 18.90 -2.92
N ASN A 127 -14.46 19.02 -4.11
CA ASN A 127 -14.50 20.29 -4.86
C ASN A 127 -15.36 21.38 -4.19
N ASP A 128 -16.10 21.05 -3.13
CA ASP A 128 -16.82 22.01 -2.27
C ASP A 128 -15.97 22.55 -1.11
N GLY A 129 -14.70 22.14 -1.00
CA GLY A 129 -13.76 22.56 0.03
C GLY A 129 -13.84 21.76 1.34
N LEU A 130 -14.77 20.80 1.44
CA LEU A 130 -14.82 19.92 2.59
C LEU A 130 -13.73 18.85 2.48
N ALA A 131 -13.00 18.64 3.58
CA ALA A 131 -11.84 17.78 3.58
C ALA A 131 -11.79 16.82 4.77
N VAL A 132 -11.10 15.71 4.57
CA VAL A 132 -10.71 14.76 5.62
C VAL A 132 -9.23 14.40 5.47
N ARG A 133 -8.57 14.15 6.58
CA ARG A 133 -7.26 13.51 6.64
C ARG A 133 -7.36 12.23 7.46
N SER A 134 -6.64 11.20 7.08
CA SER A 134 -6.50 9.99 7.92
C SER A 134 -5.98 10.37 9.32
N SER A 135 -6.49 9.72 10.36
CA SER A 135 -6.12 10.02 11.75
C SER A 135 -4.68 9.62 12.09
N THR A 136 -4.18 8.62 11.40
CA THR A 136 -2.80 8.11 11.47
C THR A 136 -2.17 8.12 10.08
N ALA A 137 -0.85 7.99 9.99
CA ALA A 137 -0.18 7.67 8.75
C ALA A 137 -0.60 6.25 8.32
N VAL A 138 -1.07 6.10 7.09
CA VAL A 138 -1.74 4.89 6.59
C VAL A 138 -1.10 4.33 5.32
N LEU A 139 -0.22 5.10 4.69
CA LEU A 139 0.53 4.70 3.50
C LEU A 139 2.00 4.66 3.85
N THR A 140 2.66 3.52 3.57
CA THR A 140 4.10 3.35 3.72
C THR A 140 4.74 3.34 2.33
N VAL A 141 5.84 4.08 2.18
CA VAL A 141 6.70 4.06 1.00
C VAL A 141 8.01 3.40 1.40
N SER A 142 8.42 2.37 0.70
CA SER A 142 9.59 1.55 0.98
C SER A 142 10.03 0.81 -0.27
N ASP A 143 11.33 0.67 -0.48
CA ASP A 143 11.87 -0.06 -1.61
C ASP A 143 11.97 -1.56 -1.32
N ALA A 144 11.54 -2.39 -2.27
CA ALA A 144 11.70 -3.83 -2.16
C ALA A 144 13.18 -4.23 -2.08
N PRO A 145 13.52 -5.31 -1.34
CA PRO A 145 14.89 -5.77 -1.24
C PRO A 145 15.55 -6.04 -2.60
N VAL A 146 16.79 -5.65 -2.75
CA VAL A 146 17.60 -5.90 -3.96
C VAL A 146 18.78 -6.83 -3.62
N TRP A 147 18.82 -7.99 -4.25
CA TRP A 147 19.90 -8.95 -4.05
C TRP A 147 21.24 -8.41 -4.57
N THR A 148 22.25 -8.37 -3.72
CA THR A 148 23.63 -8.07 -4.09
C THR A 148 24.42 -9.32 -4.48
N THR A 149 24.08 -10.49 -3.91
CA THR A 149 24.63 -11.77 -4.36
C THR A 149 24.04 -12.13 -5.71
N ALA A 150 24.90 -12.39 -6.71
CA ALA A 150 24.47 -12.81 -8.05
C ALA A 150 23.67 -14.11 -8.01
N ALA A 151 22.66 -14.24 -8.89
CA ALA A 151 21.92 -15.49 -9.06
C ALA A 151 22.81 -16.62 -9.58
N GLY A 152 22.45 -17.86 -9.29
CA GLY A 152 23.10 -19.05 -9.82
C GLY A 152 24.01 -19.75 -8.81
N ASP A 153 25.16 -20.20 -9.27
CA ASP A 153 26.05 -21.07 -8.50
C ASP A 153 26.75 -20.32 -7.35
N LEU A 154 26.56 -20.81 -6.14
CA LEU A 154 27.27 -20.33 -4.93
C LEU A 154 28.54 -21.12 -4.64
N GLY A 155 28.81 -22.19 -5.42
CA GLY A 155 30.04 -22.95 -5.33
C GLY A 155 29.86 -24.45 -5.24
N THR A 156 31.01 -25.12 -5.33
CA THR A 156 31.08 -26.57 -5.17
C THR A 156 31.76 -26.89 -3.82
N ILE A 157 31.05 -27.64 -3.00
CA ILE A 157 31.45 -27.98 -1.64
C ILE A 157 31.66 -29.50 -1.54
N ALA A 158 32.67 -29.92 -0.80
CA ALA A 158 32.88 -31.36 -0.57
C ALA A 158 31.64 -31.97 0.12
N GLY A 159 31.21 -33.13 -0.36
CA GLY A 159 30.24 -33.91 0.40
C GLY A 159 30.75 -34.17 1.81
N ASN A 160 29.89 -34.31 2.79
CA ASN A 160 30.20 -34.43 4.23
C ASN A 160 30.92 -33.21 4.85
N PHE A 161 31.01 -32.07 4.16
CA PHE A 161 31.58 -30.86 4.72
C PHE A 161 30.73 -30.37 5.90
N SER A 162 31.42 -29.86 6.93
CA SER A 162 30.80 -29.18 8.06
C SER A 162 31.38 -27.78 8.21
N GLY A 163 30.50 -26.78 8.27
CA GLY A 163 30.90 -25.39 8.37
C GLY A 163 30.04 -24.44 7.53
N THR A 164 30.56 -23.26 7.24
CA THR A 164 29.91 -22.27 6.36
C THR A 164 30.16 -22.64 4.90
N VAL A 165 29.07 -22.81 4.14
CA VAL A 165 29.13 -23.16 2.71
C VAL A 165 29.01 -21.96 1.80
N ALA A 166 28.23 -20.96 2.20
CA ALA A 166 28.05 -19.71 1.45
C ALA A 166 27.50 -18.60 2.36
N THR A 167 27.53 -17.38 1.85
CA THR A 167 26.80 -16.24 2.43
C THR A 167 26.12 -15.50 1.30
N VAL A 168 24.83 -15.21 1.46
CA VAL A 168 24.05 -14.42 0.53
C VAL A 168 23.73 -13.07 1.16
N ALA A 169 23.53 -12.05 0.33
CA ALA A 169 23.25 -10.70 0.77
C ALA A 169 22.27 -9.99 -0.18
N ALA A 170 21.43 -9.16 0.40
CA ALA A 170 20.57 -8.21 -0.27
C ALA A 170 20.64 -6.87 0.47
N THR A 171 20.21 -5.80 -0.18
CA THR A 171 20.08 -4.45 0.39
C THR A 171 18.61 -4.01 0.35
N SER A 172 18.17 -3.25 1.32
CA SER A 172 16.89 -2.57 1.39
C SER A 172 17.08 -1.32 2.26
N ASP A 173 16.09 -0.45 2.31
CA ASP A 173 16.00 0.70 3.21
C ASP A 173 15.72 0.30 4.67
N SER A 174 15.31 -0.94 4.90
CA SER A 174 15.03 -1.49 6.22
C SER A 174 15.71 -2.84 6.46
N ALA A 175 15.49 -3.42 7.65
CA ALA A 175 16.11 -4.68 8.05
C ALA A 175 15.58 -5.86 7.22
N ILE A 176 16.49 -6.67 6.68
CA ILE A 176 16.17 -7.81 5.82
C ILE A 176 16.15 -9.11 6.63
N THR A 177 15.19 -9.96 6.32
CA THR A 177 15.15 -11.37 6.74
C THR A 177 15.22 -12.29 5.52
N TYR A 178 15.96 -13.39 5.65
CA TYR A 178 16.13 -14.40 4.61
C TYR A 178 15.36 -15.67 4.92
N SER A 179 14.71 -16.25 3.92
CA SER A 179 14.02 -17.53 4.02
C SER A 179 14.18 -18.33 2.74
N GLU A 180 13.98 -19.63 2.81
CA GLU A 180 13.92 -20.51 1.64
C GLU A 180 12.47 -20.77 1.25
N THR A 181 12.18 -20.77 -0.06
CA THR A 181 10.83 -21.02 -0.58
C THR A 181 10.65 -22.41 -1.21
N THR A 182 11.74 -23.15 -1.45
CA THR A 182 11.73 -24.43 -2.19
C THR A 182 11.87 -25.69 -1.32
N ASN A 183 12.33 -25.54 -0.09
CA ASN A 183 12.63 -26.65 0.81
C ASN A 183 13.63 -27.69 0.20
N VAL A 184 14.70 -27.20 -0.39
CA VAL A 184 15.82 -27.98 -0.97
C VAL A 184 17.09 -27.76 -0.14
N LEU A 185 17.40 -26.47 0.15
CA LEU A 185 18.58 -26.08 0.92
C LEU A 185 18.52 -26.61 2.35
N THR A 186 17.38 -26.41 3.02
CA THR A 186 17.19 -26.76 4.43
C THR A 186 16.71 -28.19 4.65
N ASN A 187 16.50 -28.94 3.60
CA ASN A 187 16.04 -30.34 3.67
C ASN A 187 17.21 -31.26 3.98
N ALA A 188 17.10 -31.99 5.11
CA ALA A 188 18.12 -32.95 5.55
C ALA A 188 18.40 -34.10 4.58
N SER A 189 17.44 -34.43 3.71
CA SER A 189 17.59 -35.44 2.66
C SER A 189 18.13 -34.88 1.34
N GLN A 190 18.44 -33.59 1.28
CA GLN A 190 18.96 -32.90 0.09
C GLN A 190 20.25 -32.15 0.43
N ALA A 191 20.28 -30.81 0.41
CA ALA A 191 21.49 -30.06 0.70
C ALA A 191 21.91 -30.11 2.18
N ASN A 192 20.95 -30.31 3.07
CA ASN A 192 21.18 -30.46 4.52
C ASN A 192 21.91 -29.25 5.12
N CYS A 193 21.43 -28.05 4.78
CA CYS A 193 21.99 -26.79 5.27
C CYS A 193 21.03 -26.09 6.25
N SER A 194 21.56 -25.13 6.98
CA SER A 194 20.81 -24.16 7.75
C SER A 194 21.06 -22.75 7.20
N LEU A 195 20.01 -21.97 7.03
CA LEU A 195 20.09 -20.59 6.65
C LEU A 195 19.87 -19.69 7.88
N ASN A 196 20.83 -18.82 8.17
CA ASN A 196 20.62 -17.80 9.17
C ASN A 196 19.75 -16.67 8.59
N SER A 197 18.54 -16.52 9.12
CA SER A 197 17.54 -15.59 8.63
C SER A 197 17.95 -14.10 8.71
N SER A 198 18.87 -13.74 9.60
CA SER A 198 19.27 -12.34 9.78
C SER A 198 20.55 -12.00 9.04
N THR A 199 21.43 -12.96 8.77
CA THR A 199 22.76 -12.70 8.22
C THR A 199 22.97 -13.28 6.82
N GLY A 200 22.05 -14.11 6.32
CA GLY A 200 22.20 -14.80 5.04
C GLY A 200 23.29 -15.86 5.02
N VAL A 201 23.89 -16.20 6.16
CA VAL A 201 24.93 -17.22 6.26
C VAL A 201 24.28 -18.60 6.13
N ILE A 202 24.84 -19.40 5.24
CA ILE A 202 24.41 -20.80 5.01
C ILE A 202 25.49 -21.71 5.61
N THR A 203 25.08 -22.54 6.54
CA THR A 203 25.95 -23.50 7.24
C THR A 203 25.41 -24.92 7.08
N THR A 204 26.28 -25.88 7.26
CA THR A 204 25.91 -27.31 7.30
C THR A 204 26.75 -28.06 8.33
N THR A 205 26.25 -29.18 8.78
CA THR A 205 27.03 -30.18 9.57
C THR A 205 27.43 -31.40 8.73
N ASP A 206 26.78 -31.59 7.60
CA ASP A 206 27.02 -32.72 6.66
C ASP A 206 26.40 -32.36 5.32
N PHE A 207 27.16 -31.65 4.47
CA PHE A 207 26.66 -31.12 3.18
C PHE A 207 26.29 -32.25 2.21
N GLY A 208 25.07 -32.20 1.70
CA GLY A 208 24.54 -33.21 0.76
C GLY A 208 24.20 -34.55 1.45
N GLY A 209 24.26 -34.59 2.77
CA GLY A 209 23.95 -35.81 3.52
C GLY A 209 24.83 -37.00 3.10
N SER A 210 24.24 -38.16 3.04
CA SER A 210 24.95 -39.42 2.66
C SER A 210 25.17 -39.60 1.16
N SER A 211 25.02 -38.57 0.33
CA SER A 211 25.18 -38.67 -1.12
C SER A 211 26.61 -39.05 -1.51
N THR A 212 26.77 -40.09 -2.30
CA THR A 212 28.05 -40.58 -2.82
C THR A 212 28.32 -40.09 -4.26
N THR A 213 27.45 -39.27 -4.81
CA THR A 213 27.54 -38.70 -6.16
C THR A 213 27.50 -37.17 -6.11
N ALA A 214 28.22 -36.56 -7.05
CA ALA A 214 28.10 -35.11 -7.23
C ALA A 214 26.65 -34.73 -7.56
N THR A 215 26.07 -33.84 -6.76
CA THR A 215 24.66 -33.45 -6.89
C THR A 215 24.54 -31.95 -6.80
N THR A 216 23.85 -31.34 -7.74
CA THR A 216 23.52 -29.91 -7.70
C THR A 216 22.14 -29.72 -7.08
N TYR A 217 22.09 -28.92 -6.04
CA TYR A 217 20.89 -28.51 -5.33
C TYR A 217 20.48 -27.12 -5.80
N ASN A 218 19.34 -27.02 -6.49
CA ASN A 218 18.77 -25.76 -6.93
C ASN A 218 17.70 -25.33 -5.94
N PHE A 219 17.76 -24.10 -5.44
CA PHE A 219 16.83 -23.56 -4.44
C PHE A 219 16.58 -22.08 -4.68
N THR A 220 15.47 -21.61 -4.15
CA THR A 220 15.08 -20.20 -4.19
C THR A 220 15.09 -19.63 -2.79
N LEU A 221 15.80 -18.53 -2.62
CA LEU A 221 15.76 -17.74 -1.39
C LEU A 221 14.93 -16.48 -1.60
N ARG A 222 14.26 -16.08 -0.55
CA ARG A 222 13.50 -14.86 -0.43
C ARG A 222 14.16 -13.93 0.56
N ALA A 223 14.40 -12.69 0.16
CA ALA A 223 14.69 -11.58 1.04
C ALA A 223 13.38 -10.85 1.32
N THR A 224 13.09 -10.58 2.60
CA THR A 224 11.91 -9.82 3.03
C THR A 224 12.39 -8.67 3.91
N ASP A 225 11.94 -7.45 3.62
CA ASP A 225 12.22 -6.26 4.44
C ASP A 225 11.27 -6.14 5.65
N ALA A 226 11.43 -5.11 6.46
CA ALA A 226 10.61 -4.90 7.65
C ALA A 226 9.17 -4.48 7.30
N GLU A 227 8.93 -3.92 6.12
CA GLU A 227 7.64 -3.52 5.57
C GLU A 227 6.88 -4.68 4.90
N GLY A 228 7.55 -5.85 4.75
CA GLY A 228 6.97 -7.06 4.19
C GLY A 228 7.11 -7.18 2.68
N GLN A 229 7.87 -6.30 2.02
CA GLN A 229 8.18 -6.42 0.61
C GLN A 229 9.21 -7.54 0.39
N THR A 230 9.15 -8.22 -0.74
CA THR A 230 9.95 -9.42 -0.96
C THR A 230 10.63 -9.41 -2.32
N ALA A 231 11.82 -10.02 -2.36
CA ALA A 231 12.53 -10.33 -3.59
C ALA A 231 13.03 -11.78 -3.56
N ASP A 232 12.71 -12.55 -4.58
CA ASP A 232 13.13 -13.94 -4.72
C ASP A 232 14.34 -14.02 -5.65
N ARG A 233 15.28 -14.97 -5.35
CA ARG A 233 16.41 -15.27 -6.21
C ARG A 233 16.76 -16.75 -6.19
N ASN A 234 17.08 -17.27 -7.38
CA ASN A 234 17.47 -18.66 -7.56
C ASN A 234 18.97 -18.81 -7.38
N PHE A 235 19.34 -19.83 -6.60
CA PHE A 235 20.72 -20.22 -6.33
C PHE A 235 20.92 -21.70 -6.50
N SER A 236 22.17 -22.11 -6.60
CA SER A 236 22.56 -23.52 -6.53
C SER A 236 23.83 -23.73 -5.70
N LEU A 237 23.96 -24.90 -5.13
CA LEU A 237 25.16 -25.42 -4.51
C LEU A 237 25.40 -26.82 -5.02
N THR A 238 26.66 -27.15 -5.37
CA THR A 238 27.01 -28.47 -5.85
C THR A 238 27.81 -29.23 -4.80
N SER A 239 27.33 -30.42 -4.41
CA SER A 239 28.11 -31.37 -3.61
C SER A 239 29.07 -32.12 -4.50
N SER A 240 30.38 -31.91 -4.31
CA SER A 240 31.35 -32.77 -4.98
C SER A 240 31.42 -34.13 -4.28
N TYR A 241 31.66 -35.19 -5.05
CA TYR A 241 31.93 -36.49 -4.47
C TYR A 241 33.17 -36.41 -3.54
N SER A 242 32.98 -36.71 -2.27
CA SER A 242 34.11 -36.99 -1.39
C SER A 242 34.44 -38.45 -1.49
N ALA A 243 35.54 -38.74 -2.10
CA ALA A 243 36.12 -40.10 -2.00
C ALA A 243 36.50 -40.30 -0.51
N THR A 244 35.56 -40.78 0.29
CA THR A 244 35.89 -41.36 1.59
C THR A 244 36.68 -42.62 1.38
N GLY A 245 37.96 -42.52 1.44
CA GLY A 245 38.89 -43.62 1.26
C GLY A 245 40.08 -43.14 0.49
N GLY A 246 40.97 -42.42 1.11
CA GLY A 246 42.33 -42.33 0.62
C GLY A 246 42.84 -43.73 0.38
N ALA A 247 42.84 -44.18 -0.89
CA ALA A 247 43.68 -45.27 -1.22
C ALA A 247 45.11 -44.86 -0.85
N GLN A 248 45.58 -45.30 0.27
CA GLN A 248 47.02 -45.29 0.56
C GLN A 248 47.64 -46.20 -0.51
N PHE A 249 48.19 -45.61 -1.53
CA PHE A 249 49.11 -46.32 -2.40
C PHE A 249 50.42 -46.49 -1.59
N ASN A 250 50.64 -47.73 -1.12
CA ASN A 250 51.95 -48.17 -0.67
C ASN A 250 52.89 -48.33 -1.86
#